data_dc215758e5d1e6ada38ef4eafd18f670
#
_entry.id   dc215758e5d1e6ada38ef4eafd18f670
#
_cell.length_a   1.000
_cell.length_b   1.000
_cell.length_c   1.000
_cell.angle_alpha   90.00
_cell.angle_beta   90.00
_cell.angle_gamma   90.00
#
_symmetry.space_group_name_H-M   'P 1'
#
loop_
_entity.id
_entity.type
_entity.pdbx_description
1 polymer ?
#
loop_
_entity_poly.entity_id
_entity_poly.type
_entity_poly.pdbx_seq_one_letter_code
_entity_poly.pdbx_strand_id
1 'polypeptide(L)'
;LRFDKLLSAMKPGDYLFIQFGHNDSKSQWPQTYVEPFTTYKAYLKVFIAEARRRGATPVLITSMHRRVFDGEGRIKNTHGDYPEAVRQVAREENVALIDLHAMSASLYEALGPEKSPLAFSANGRDATHHNNYGAYQLAQCVVTGIREAGLPLASMLTADAPRFDPARPDPVEAFSLPASPVRSNLKPRGD
;
A
#
# COMPACT_ATOMS: atom_id res chain seq x y z
N LEU A 1 -8.20 -14.68 -13.58
CA LEU A 1 -9.42 -14.88 -12.83
C LEU A 1 -9.85 -13.65 -12.03
N ARG A 2 -9.18 -13.25 -10.92
CA ARG A 2 -9.52 -11.99 -10.20
C ARG A 2 -9.12 -10.77 -11.02
N PHE A 3 -7.96 -10.83 -11.65
CA PHE A 3 -7.47 -9.77 -12.51
C PHE A 3 -8.35 -9.60 -13.75
N ASP A 4 -8.77 -10.68 -14.40
CA ASP A 4 -9.69 -10.63 -15.56
C ASP A 4 -11.02 -9.95 -15.22
N LYS A 5 -11.56 -10.24 -14.01
CA LYS A 5 -12.76 -9.58 -13.51
C LYS A 5 -12.54 -8.07 -13.31
N LEU A 6 -11.38 -7.68 -12.76
CA LEU A 6 -11.01 -6.27 -12.64
C LEU A 6 -10.92 -5.61 -14.02
N LEU A 7 -10.22 -6.25 -14.96
CA LEU A 7 -10.05 -5.75 -16.32
C LEU A 7 -11.37 -5.62 -17.07
N SER A 8 -12.33 -6.50 -16.84
CA SER A 8 -13.66 -6.42 -17.49
C SER A 8 -14.52 -5.25 -16.98
N ALA A 9 -14.24 -4.75 -15.78
CA ALA A 9 -14.95 -3.62 -15.18
C ALA A 9 -14.27 -2.27 -15.43
N MET A 10 -12.98 -2.28 -15.81
CA MET A 10 -12.16 -1.10 -15.98
C MET A 10 -12.59 -0.26 -17.19
N LYS A 11 -12.61 1.06 -17.03
CA LYS A 11 -13.04 2.02 -18.04
C LYS A 11 -11.98 3.08 -18.26
N PRO A 12 -11.99 3.77 -19.42
CA PRO A 12 -11.16 4.95 -19.63
C PRO A 12 -11.39 6.00 -18.53
N GLY A 13 -10.27 6.55 -18.02
CA GLY A 13 -10.27 7.51 -16.91
C GLY A 13 -10.18 6.89 -15.51
N ASP A 14 -10.32 5.58 -15.37
CA ASP A 14 -10.09 4.91 -14.10
C ASP A 14 -8.61 4.97 -13.69
N TYR A 15 -8.35 4.78 -12.40
CA TYR A 15 -7.01 4.60 -11.85
C TYR A 15 -6.83 3.18 -11.35
N LEU A 16 -5.72 2.53 -11.73
CA LEU A 16 -5.32 1.24 -11.20
C LEU A 16 -4.14 1.41 -10.24
N PHE A 17 -4.41 1.30 -8.93
CA PHE A 17 -3.40 1.28 -7.89
C PHE A 17 -2.86 -0.15 -7.73
N ILE A 18 -1.53 -0.32 -7.88
CA ILE A 18 -0.86 -1.62 -7.94
C ILE A 18 0.12 -1.72 -6.78
N GLN A 19 -0.17 -2.61 -5.83
CA GLN A 19 0.69 -2.89 -4.68
C GLN A 19 0.78 -4.40 -4.45
N PHE A 20 1.98 -4.96 -4.58
CA PHE A 20 2.31 -6.36 -4.30
C PHE A 20 3.68 -6.44 -3.59
N GLY A 21 4.14 -7.63 -3.20
CA GLY A 21 5.48 -7.84 -2.65
C GLY A 21 5.52 -8.59 -1.32
N HIS A 22 4.46 -8.50 -0.48
CA HIS A 22 4.45 -9.14 0.84
C HIS A 22 4.54 -10.67 0.79
N ASN A 23 3.90 -11.31 -0.18
CA ASN A 23 3.92 -12.76 -0.35
C ASN A 23 4.92 -13.20 -1.41
N ASP A 24 5.15 -12.35 -2.40
CA ASP A 24 6.10 -12.56 -3.49
C ASP A 24 7.55 -12.75 -2.97
N SER A 25 7.87 -12.16 -1.83
CA SER A 25 9.19 -12.26 -1.18
C SER A 25 9.41 -13.54 -0.37
N LYS A 26 8.43 -14.43 -0.26
CA LYS A 26 8.50 -15.63 0.57
C LYS A 26 9.07 -16.82 -0.22
N SER A 27 10.38 -16.93 -0.31
CA SER A 27 11.08 -17.99 -1.07
C SER A 27 10.73 -19.41 -0.61
N GLN A 28 10.30 -19.58 0.65
CA GLN A 28 9.84 -20.86 1.17
C GLN A 28 8.47 -21.30 0.62
N TRP A 29 7.78 -20.43 -0.14
CA TRP A 29 6.46 -20.69 -0.73
C TRP A 29 6.52 -20.57 -2.24
N PRO A 30 6.98 -21.63 -2.95
CA PRO A 30 7.23 -21.58 -4.39
C PRO A 30 6.03 -21.15 -5.24
N GLN A 31 4.81 -21.39 -4.74
CA GLN A 31 3.57 -21.03 -5.44
C GLN A 31 3.29 -19.53 -5.46
N THR A 32 3.94 -18.74 -4.61
CA THR A 32 3.76 -17.27 -4.54
C THR A 32 5.05 -16.51 -4.78
N TYR A 33 6.22 -17.17 -4.59
CA TYR A 33 7.50 -16.54 -4.77
C TYR A 33 7.76 -16.19 -6.23
N VAL A 34 8.22 -14.97 -6.46
CA VAL A 34 8.75 -14.51 -7.76
C VAL A 34 10.01 -13.67 -7.54
N GLU A 35 11.00 -13.87 -8.37
CA GLU A 35 12.26 -13.14 -8.29
C GLU A 35 12.06 -11.63 -8.55
N PRO A 36 12.62 -10.72 -7.70
CA PRO A 36 12.25 -9.30 -7.70
C PRO A 36 12.62 -8.57 -9.00
N PHE A 37 13.81 -8.77 -9.56
CA PHE A 37 14.27 -7.97 -10.69
C PHE A 37 13.92 -8.54 -12.06
N THR A 38 13.39 -9.74 -12.14
CA THR A 38 12.94 -10.38 -13.36
C THR A 38 11.43 -10.60 -13.39
N THR A 39 10.96 -11.69 -12.80
CA THR A 39 9.55 -12.12 -12.88
C THR A 39 8.59 -11.13 -12.21
N TYR A 40 8.94 -10.61 -11.04
CA TYR A 40 8.10 -9.63 -10.36
C TYR A 40 7.96 -8.34 -11.17
N LYS A 41 9.07 -7.81 -11.71
CA LYS A 41 9.04 -6.64 -12.61
C LYS A 41 8.19 -6.92 -13.85
N ALA A 42 8.32 -8.11 -14.45
CA ALA A 42 7.53 -8.48 -15.62
C ALA A 42 6.02 -8.47 -15.30
N TYR A 43 5.61 -9.01 -14.17
CA TYR A 43 4.20 -8.94 -13.75
C TYR A 43 3.71 -7.51 -13.52
N LEU A 44 4.48 -6.65 -12.88
CA LEU A 44 4.11 -5.24 -12.71
C LEU A 44 3.89 -4.55 -14.08
N LYS A 45 4.76 -4.83 -15.06
CA LYS A 45 4.62 -4.30 -16.43
C LYS A 45 3.36 -4.80 -17.13
N VAL A 46 2.95 -6.05 -16.88
CA VAL A 46 1.67 -6.58 -17.39
C VAL A 46 0.49 -5.77 -16.83
N PHE A 47 0.44 -5.52 -15.51
CA PHE A 47 -0.63 -4.70 -14.92
C PHE A 47 -0.67 -3.29 -15.50
N ILE A 48 0.49 -2.67 -15.72
CA ILE A 48 0.61 -1.33 -16.31
C ILE A 48 0.08 -1.33 -17.76
N ALA A 49 0.52 -2.29 -18.57
CA ALA A 49 0.12 -2.39 -19.97
C ALA A 49 -1.40 -2.62 -20.11
N GLU A 50 -1.96 -3.50 -19.28
CA GLU A 50 -3.39 -3.79 -19.27
C GLU A 50 -4.26 -2.60 -18.85
N ALA A 51 -3.81 -1.82 -17.88
CA ALA A 51 -4.47 -0.57 -17.50
C ALA A 51 -4.46 0.44 -18.65
N ARG A 52 -3.29 0.69 -19.22
CA ARG A 52 -3.12 1.63 -20.34
C ARG A 52 -3.95 1.24 -21.56
N ARG A 53 -4.01 -0.05 -21.89
CA ARG A 53 -4.81 -0.55 -23.03
C ARG A 53 -6.30 -0.26 -22.87
N ARG A 54 -6.79 -0.05 -21.64
CA ARG A 54 -8.18 0.30 -21.33
C ARG A 54 -8.40 1.79 -21.09
N GLY A 55 -7.38 2.61 -21.32
CA GLY A 55 -7.44 4.05 -21.04
C GLY A 55 -7.43 4.41 -19.56
N ALA A 56 -7.04 3.47 -18.68
CA ALA A 56 -6.87 3.71 -17.27
C ALA A 56 -5.42 4.15 -16.94
N THR A 57 -5.27 4.88 -15.86
CA THR A 57 -3.98 5.37 -15.36
C THR A 57 -3.42 4.41 -14.31
N PRO A 58 -2.31 3.68 -14.59
CA PRO A 58 -1.65 2.87 -13.58
C PRO A 58 -0.89 3.74 -12.59
N VAL A 59 -0.90 3.35 -11.31
CA VAL A 59 -0.13 3.95 -10.23
C VAL A 59 0.55 2.84 -9.45
N LEU A 60 1.86 2.85 -9.36
CA LEU A 60 2.60 1.88 -8.55
C LEU A 60 2.70 2.36 -7.11
N ILE A 61 2.57 1.41 -6.17
CA ILE A 61 2.75 1.65 -4.75
C ILE A 61 3.74 0.61 -4.21
N THR A 62 4.80 1.06 -3.54
CA THR A 62 5.68 0.14 -2.82
C THR A 62 4.97 -0.46 -1.61
N SER A 63 5.29 -1.71 -1.26
CA SER A 63 4.73 -2.36 -0.06
C SER A 63 5.11 -1.58 1.20
N MET A 64 4.13 -1.33 2.09
CA MET A 64 4.44 -0.82 3.43
C MET A 64 5.32 -1.81 4.20
N HIS A 65 6.09 -1.32 5.15
CA HIS A 65 6.91 -2.16 6.03
C HIS A 65 6.08 -3.10 6.91
N ARG A 66 6.70 -4.22 7.32
CA ARG A 66 6.28 -4.92 8.54
C ARG A 66 6.84 -4.18 9.75
N ARG A 67 6.16 -4.27 10.88
CA ARG A 67 6.59 -3.65 12.14
C ARG A 67 7.72 -4.48 12.79
N VAL A 68 8.90 -4.38 12.22
CA VAL A 68 10.11 -5.03 12.73
C VAL A 68 11.17 -3.95 12.94
N PHE A 69 11.52 -3.69 14.19
CA PHE A 69 12.55 -2.72 14.55
C PHE A 69 13.92 -3.39 14.70
N ASP A 70 14.98 -2.62 14.49
CA ASP A 70 16.33 -2.98 14.90
C ASP A 70 16.62 -2.58 16.35
N GLY A 71 17.86 -2.78 16.80
CA GLY A 71 18.28 -2.42 18.15
C GLY A 71 18.38 -0.90 18.41
N GLU A 72 18.29 -0.09 17.35
CA GLU A 72 18.35 1.37 17.42
C GLU A 72 16.97 2.03 17.24
N GLY A 73 15.90 1.22 17.17
CA GLY A 73 14.53 1.69 17.00
C GLY A 73 14.18 2.13 15.58
N ARG A 74 14.93 1.69 14.58
CA ARG A 74 14.64 1.92 13.17
C ARG A 74 13.93 0.72 12.54
N ILE A 75 13.10 0.98 11.55
CA ILE A 75 12.38 -0.09 10.84
C ILE A 75 13.32 -0.86 9.91
N LYS A 76 13.33 -2.19 10.05
CA LYS A 76 14.07 -3.10 9.16
C LYS A 76 13.32 -3.31 7.86
N ASN A 77 14.04 -3.25 6.74
CA ASN A 77 13.51 -3.73 5.47
C ASN A 77 13.41 -5.27 5.48
N THR A 78 12.19 -5.79 5.61
CA THR A 78 11.88 -7.23 5.55
C THR A 78 11.35 -7.67 4.19
N HIS A 79 11.31 -6.76 3.20
CA HIS A 79 10.86 -7.04 1.84
C HIS A 79 12.02 -7.21 0.84
N GLY A 80 13.28 -7.10 1.31
CA GLY A 80 14.45 -7.20 0.42
C GLY A 80 14.38 -6.19 -0.74
N ASP A 81 14.55 -6.68 -1.95
CA ASP A 81 14.68 -5.85 -3.16
C ASP A 81 13.34 -5.49 -3.83
N TYR A 82 12.21 -5.99 -3.33
CA TYR A 82 10.90 -5.75 -3.99
C TYR A 82 10.51 -4.28 -4.06
N PRO A 83 10.69 -3.45 -3.00
CA PRO A 83 10.40 -2.02 -3.11
C PRO A 83 11.29 -1.32 -4.15
N GLU A 84 12.56 -1.71 -4.27
CA GLU A 84 13.43 -1.15 -5.30
C GLU A 84 13.03 -1.60 -6.71
N ALA A 85 12.62 -2.86 -6.88
CA ALA A 85 12.09 -3.34 -8.14
C ALA A 85 10.85 -2.54 -8.59
N VAL A 86 9.95 -2.18 -7.66
CA VAL A 86 8.81 -1.28 -7.96
C VAL A 86 9.27 0.10 -8.41
N ARG A 87 10.25 0.71 -7.72
CA ARG A 87 10.81 2.01 -8.09
C ARG A 87 11.46 1.98 -9.47
N GLN A 88 12.17 0.90 -9.81
CA GLN A 88 12.76 0.71 -11.13
C GLN A 88 11.68 0.65 -12.21
N VAL A 89 10.64 -0.17 -12.01
CA VAL A 89 9.54 -0.27 -12.98
C VAL A 89 8.83 1.07 -13.14
N ALA A 90 8.62 1.83 -12.06
CA ALA A 90 8.01 3.16 -12.14
C ALA A 90 8.82 4.10 -13.05
N ARG A 91 10.16 4.09 -12.93
CA ARG A 91 11.05 4.87 -13.80
C ARG A 91 11.06 4.35 -15.24
N GLU A 92 11.22 3.04 -15.42
CA GLU A 92 11.31 2.40 -16.74
C GLU A 92 10.03 2.59 -17.56
N GLU A 93 8.88 2.51 -16.91
CA GLU A 93 7.57 2.62 -17.55
C GLU A 93 6.99 4.05 -17.50
N ASN A 94 7.70 5.02 -16.91
CA ASN A 94 7.19 6.38 -16.68
C ASN A 94 5.77 6.36 -16.06
N VAL A 95 5.64 5.70 -14.92
CA VAL A 95 4.40 5.53 -14.15
C VAL A 95 4.53 6.24 -12.82
N ALA A 96 3.48 6.89 -12.36
CA ALA A 96 3.43 7.51 -11.05
C ALA A 96 3.71 6.48 -9.95
N LEU A 97 4.51 6.89 -8.96
CA LEU A 97 4.91 6.07 -7.81
C LEU A 97 4.47 6.73 -6.51
N ILE A 98 3.85 5.94 -5.64
CA ILE A 98 3.64 6.28 -4.23
C ILE A 98 4.60 5.42 -3.41
N ASP A 99 5.60 6.02 -2.81
CA ASP A 99 6.60 5.29 -2.02
C ASP A 99 6.10 5.03 -0.59
N LEU A 100 5.11 4.16 -0.47
CA LEU A 100 4.53 3.79 0.82
C LEU A 100 5.52 3.03 1.72
N HIS A 101 6.55 2.42 1.14
CA HIS A 101 7.64 1.81 1.89
C HIS A 101 8.38 2.86 2.73
N ALA A 102 8.82 3.95 2.10
CA ALA A 102 9.49 5.04 2.81
C ALA A 102 8.55 5.72 3.82
N MET A 103 7.29 6.02 3.42
CA MET A 103 6.33 6.68 4.30
C MET A 103 5.97 5.82 5.52
N SER A 104 5.81 4.52 5.36
CA SER A 104 5.48 3.62 6.50
C SER A 104 6.66 3.44 7.45
N ALA A 105 7.91 3.49 6.97
CA ALA A 105 9.07 3.53 7.86
C ALA A 105 9.01 4.74 8.78
N SER A 106 8.85 5.94 8.20
CA SER A 106 8.72 7.20 8.96
C SER A 106 7.57 7.15 9.96
N LEU A 107 6.42 6.61 9.54
CA LEU A 107 5.24 6.46 10.38
C LEU A 107 5.50 5.56 11.60
N TYR A 108 6.08 4.37 11.37
CA TYR A 108 6.30 3.43 12.47
C TYR A 108 7.44 3.85 13.37
N GLU A 109 8.47 4.50 12.84
CA GLU A 109 9.56 5.07 13.62
C GLU A 109 9.08 6.24 14.49
N ALA A 110 8.18 7.09 13.98
CA ALA A 110 7.55 8.17 14.75
C ALA A 110 6.67 7.65 15.90
N LEU A 111 5.98 6.52 15.68
CA LEU A 111 5.24 5.84 16.75
C LEU A 111 6.19 5.13 17.74
N GLY A 112 7.34 4.69 17.27
CA GLY A 112 8.34 3.95 18.03
C GLY A 112 7.89 2.52 18.41
N PRO A 113 8.80 1.71 18.97
CA PRO A 113 8.52 0.33 19.34
C PRO A 113 7.35 0.16 20.33
N GLU A 114 7.15 1.15 21.22
CA GLU A 114 6.13 1.07 22.28
C GLU A 114 4.72 1.39 21.77
N LYS A 115 4.55 2.38 20.89
CA LYS A 115 3.22 2.83 20.41
C LYS A 115 2.84 2.19 19.08
N SER A 116 3.80 1.82 18.24
CA SER A 116 3.48 1.23 16.94
C SER A 116 2.59 -0.03 17.00
N PRO A 117 2.63 -0.89 18.06
CA PRO A 117 1.66 -1.98 18.20
C PRO A 117 0.20 -1.54 18.15
N LEU A 118 -0.11 -0.30 18.57
CA LEU A 118 -1.47 0.26 18.55
C LEU A 118 -2.04 0.45 17.13
N ALA A 119 -1.19 0.42 16.10
CA ALA A 119 -1.59 0.50 14.69
C ALA A 119 -1.83 -0.88 14.04
N PHE A 120 -1.64 -1.97 14.79
CA PHE A 120 -1.66 -3.32 14.22
C PHE A 120 -2.75 -4.20 14.83
N SER A 121 -3.16 -5.22 14.08
CA SER A 121 -4.22 -6.16 14.45
C SER A 121 -3.79 -7.10 15.59
N ALA A 122 -4.71 -7.96 16.05
CA ALA A 122 -4.51 -8.88 17.15
C ALA A 122 -3.96 -8.19 18.43
N ASN A 123 -4.46 -6.99 18.75
CA ASN A 123 -3.99 -6.15 19.87
C ASN A 123 -2.46 -5.92 19.80
N GLY A 124 -1.96 -5.62 18.61
CA GLY A 124 -0.55 -5.32 18.37
C GLY A 124 0.38 -6.54 18.30
N ARG A 125 -0.14 -7.76 18.42
CA ARG A 125 0.66 -9.00 18.28
C ARG A 125 1.01 -9.33 16.83
N ASP A 126 0.15 -8.93 15.88
CA ASP A 126 0.46 -9.01 14.46
C ASP A 126 1.45 -7.89 14.09
N ALA A 127 2.45 -8.20 13.30
CA ALA A 127 3.45 -7.23 12.83
C ALA A 127 3.28 -6.89 11.34
N THR A 128 2.23 -7.41 10.70
CA THR A 128 2.00 -7.28 9.26
C THR A 128 0.67 -6.60 8.94
N HIS A 129 -0.42 -7.01 9.62
CA HIS A 129 -1.76 -6.56 9.32
C HIS A 129 -2.18 -5.43 10.26
N HIS A 130 -2.72 -4.37 9.70
CA HIS A 130 -3.13 -3.18 10.43
C HIS A 130 -4.54 -3.33 11.00
N ASN A 131 -4.80 -2.62 12.09
CA ASN A 131 -6.16 -2.31 12.55
C ASN A 131 -6.68 -1.05 11.86
N ASN A 132 -7.87 -0.59 12.26
CA ASN A 132 -8.50 0.58 11.64
C ASN A 132 -7.66 1.86 11.77
N TYR A 133 -7.02 2.09 12.91
CA TYR A 133 -6.14 3.24 13.10
C TYR A 133 -4.93 3.18 12.15
N GLY A 134 -4.21 2.06 12.13
CA GLY A 134 -3.05 1.91 11.25
C GLY A 134 -3.42 1.98 9.76
N ALA A 135 -4.55 1.39 9.38
CA ALA A 135 -5.05 1.48 8.01
C ALA A 135 -5.39 2.92 7.61
N TYR A 136 -5.98 3.71 8.53
CA TYR A 136 -6.28 5.12 8.31
C TYR A 136 -5.00 5.95 8.13
N GLN A 137 -3.99 5.75 8.98
CA GLN A 137 -2.70 6.46 8.85
C GLN A 137 -2.02 6.14 7.50
N LEU A 138 -2.03 4.86 7.07
CA LEU A 138 -1.51 4.48 5.76
C LEU A 138 -2.34 5.03 4.60
N ALA A 139 -3.64 5.13 4.74
CA ALA A 139 -4.49 5.79 3.74
C ALA A 139 -4.12 7.27 3.58
N GLN A 140 -3.81 7.97 4.67
CA GLN A 140 -3.31 9.35 4.61
C GLN A 140 -1.95 9.45 3.91
N CYS A 141 -1.04 8.46 4.11
CA CYS A 141 0.20 8.35 3.34
C CYS A 141 -0.08 8.24 1.84
N VAL A 142 -1.04 7.38 1.45
CA VAL A 142 -1.42 7.23 0.03
C VAL A 142 -2.00 8.53 -0.53
N VAL A 143 -2.87 9.22 0.20
CA VAL A 143 -3.40 10.54 -0.19
C VAL A 143 -2.29 11.57 -0.36
N THR A 144 -1.32 11.59 0.54
CA THR A 144 -0.11 12.43 0.41
C THR A 144 0.64 12.11 -0.86
N GLY A 145 0.88 10.82 -1.13
CA GLY A 145 1.56 10.37 -2.35
C GLY A 145 0.80 10.72 -3.64
N ILE A 146 -0.53 10.70 -3.64
CA ILE A 146 -1.35 11.15 -4.78
C ILE A 146 -1.08 12.63 -5.09
N ARG A 147 -0.97 13.46 -4.05
CA ARG A 147 -0.67 14.90 -4.21
C ARG A 147 0.76 15.13 -4.69
N GLU A 148 1.73 14.46 -4.09
CA GLU A 148 3.16 14.58 -4.41
C GLU A 148 3.48 14.09 -5.82
N ALA A 149 2.80 13.03 -6.28
CA ALA A 149 2.92 12.54 -7.65
C ALA A 149 2.21 13.43 -8.69
N GLY A 150 1.55 14.51 -8.27
CA GLY A 150 0.84 15.42 -9.17
C GLY A 150 -0.30 14.77 -9.96
N LEU A 151 -0.89 13.70 -9.42
CA LEU A 151 -1.97 12.99 -10.12
C LEU A 151 -3.22 13.87 -10.20
N PRO A 152 -3.88 13.96 -11.38
CA PRO A 152 -5.16 14.67 -11.52
C PRO A 152 -6.22 14.21 -10.50
N LEU A 153 -6.12 12.96 -10.03
CA LEU A 153 -6.95 12.42 -8.96
C LEU A 153 -6.94 13.29 -7.69
N ALA A 154 -5.88 14.04 -7.44
CA ALA A 154 -5.79 14.95 -6.29
C ALA A 154 -6.90 16.02 -6.28
N SER A 155 -7.44 16.38 -7.44
CA SER A 155 -8.56 17.33 -7.54
C SER A 155 -9.89 16.75 -7.06
N MET A 156 -9.99 15.43 -6.90
CA MET A 156 -11.18 14.72 -6.41
C MET A 156 -11.19 14.60 -4.88
N LEU A 157 -10.09 14.96 -4.22
CA LEU A 157 -10.03 14.98 -2.77
C LEU A 157 -10.94 16.08 -2.21
N THR A 158 -11.63 15.75 -1.12
CA THR A 158 -12.47 16.73 -0.43
C THR A 158 -11.64 17.90 0.12
N ALA A 159 -12.23 19.08 0.24
CA ALA A 159 -11.50 20.27 0.70
C ALA A 159 -10.94 20.14 2.12
N ASP A 160 -11.56 19.31 2.93
CA ASP A 160 -11.17 18.98 4.31
C ASP A 160 -10.20 17.78 4.40
N ALA A 161 -9.82 17.16 3.28
CA ALA A 161 -8.84 16.09 3.30
C ALA A 161 -7.50 16.61 3.85
N PRO A 162 -7.02 16.08 4.99
CA PRO A 162 -5.87 16.63 5.70
C PRO A 162 -4.59 16.52 4.87
N ARG A 163 -3.65 17.41 5.16
CA ARG A 163 -2.25 17.21 4.79
C ARG A 163 -1.62 16.38 5.88
N PHE A 164 -1.05 15.25 5.51
CA PHE A 164 -0.48 14.30 6.45
C PHE A 164 1.04 14.25 6.34
N ASP A 165 1.69 14.24 7.49
CA ASP A 165 3.12 14.01 7.63
C ASP A 165 3.34 12.67 8.35
N PRO A 166 3.88 11.64 7.68
CA PRO A 166 4.12 10.34 8.32
C PRO A 166 5.02 10.41 9.56
N ALA A 167 5.90 11.42 9.65
CA ALA A 167 6.73 11.65 10.84
C ALA A 167 5.95 12.23 12.03
N ARG A 168 4.70 12.60 11.84
CA ARG A 168 3.80 13.16 12.88
C ARG A 168 2.41 12.52 12.79
N PRO A 169 2.30 11.21 13.11
CA PRO A 169 1.02 10.49 13.06
C PRO A 169 0.00 11.11 14.02
N ASP A 170 -1.28 10.98 13.66
CA ASP A 170 -2.35 11.40 14.55
C ASP A 170 -2.29 10.60 15.85
N PRO A 171 -2.58 11.21 17.01
CA PRO A 171 -2.67 10.46 18.26
C PRO A 171 -3.75 9.37 18.18
N VAL A 172 -3.45 8.18 18.71
CA VAL A 172 -4.41 7.06 18.73
C VAL A 172 -5.71 7.45 19.42
N GLU A 173 -5.61 8.24 20.47
CA GLU A 173 -6.73 8.71 21.28
C GLU A 173 -7.65 9.67 20.53
N ALA A 174 -7.14 10.35 19.51
CA ALA A 174 -7.91 11.25 18.65
C ALA A 174 -8.62 10.51 17.51
N PHE A 175 -8.28 9.24 17.29
CA PHE A 175 -8.85 8.44 16.21
C PHE A 175 -10.20 7.86 16.61
N SER A 176 -11.22 8.19 15.83
CA SER A 176 -12.57 7.63 15.99
C SER A 176 -13.15 7.27 14.61
N LEU A 177 -13.76 6.12 14.53
CA LEU A 177 -14.56 5.72 13.38
C LEU A 177 -16.01 5.48 13.80
N PRO A 178 -16.99 5.85 12.95
CA PRO A 178 -18.37 5.42 13.14
C PRO A 178 -18.45 3.90 13.26
N ALA A 179 -19.42 3.41 14.03
CA ALA A 179 -19.70 1.99 14.07
C ALA A 179 -19.94 1.45 12.66
N SER A 180 -19.36 0.29 12.36
CA SER A 180 -19.61 -0.37 11.08
C SER A 180 -21.12 -0.68 10.95
N PRO A 181 -21.69 -0.54 9.75
CA PRO A 181 -23.07 -0.96 9.52
C PRO A 181 -23.22 -2.46 9.84
N VAL A 182 -24.46 -2.88 10.04
CA VAL A 182 -24.80 -4.27 10.43
C VAL A 182 -24.03 -5.26 9.54
N ARG A 183 -23.29 -6.16 10.19
CA ARG A 183 -22.45 -7.16 9.51
C ARG A 183 -23.36 -8.13 8.75
N SER A 184 -23.18 -8.21 7.44
CA SER A 184 -23.81 -9.22 6.62
C SER A 184 -23.07 -10.55 6.75
N ASN A 185 -23.80 -11.64 6.95
CA ASN A 185 -23.26 -13.02 6.90
C ASN A 185 -23.21 -13.57 5.47
N LEU A 186 -23.59 -12.76 4.48
CA LEU A 186 -23.47 -13.14 3.06
C LEU A 186 -21.99 -13.20 2.68
N LYS A 187 -21.60 -14.32 2.07
CA LYS A 187 -20.24 -14.42 1.50
C LYS A 187 -20.05 -13.35 0.44
N PRO A 188 -18.85 -12.74 0.36
CA PRO A 188 -18.50 -11.85 -0.74
C PRO A 188 -18.71 -12.54 -2.09
N ARG A 189 -19.27 -11.84 -3.06
CA ARG A 189 -19.42 -12.40 -4.41
C ARG A 189 -18.03 -12.60 -5.02
N GLY A 190 -17.69 -13.82 -5.34
CA GLY A 190 -16.46 -14.19 -6.02
C GLY A 190 -15.44 -14.98 -5.19
N ASP A 191 -15.86 -15.50 -4.02
CA ASP A 191 -15.11 -16.55 -3.31
C ASP A 191 -15.49 -17.93 -3.84
#